data_fc824a29d676c06b55d6d20f20aba6a5
#
_entry.id   fc824a29d676c06b55d6d20f20aba6a5
#
_cell.length_a   1.000
_cell.length_b   1.000
_cell.length_c   1.000
_cell.angle_alpha   90.00
_cell.angle_beta   90.00
_cell.angle_gamma   90.00
#
_symmetry.space_group_name_H-M   'P 1'
#
loop_
_entity.id
_entity.type
_entity.pdbx_description
1 polymer ?
#
loop_
_entity_poly.entity_id
_entity_poly.type
_entity_poly.pdbx_seq_one_letter_code
_entity_poly.pdbx_strand_id
1 'polypeptide(L)'
;MALQQFTNLNFEDIKSSIKDYLRENSNFSDMDFEGSNLSVIINLLAYNSYTTAYNSNMIVNETFIDSATLRENVVSLARNIGYVPRSKRAAKMLVDYSITGITDTSTSITFQPGVIANGTVSNVNYIFSIPEKVTGTALDGEANGTIEIFQGQYLESSYTMNDSQPNQRFIIPNNGVDTSTIRVNVKENNSSTTVTEYKLVDNIIGVTSTSNIYLIQETTDEKYEVLFGDGIFGSKLENGNIIDISYIKTEGKNGNGVARVSFAGVIKNQDGATETNTDTAVTPQYPSENGDDIEDLRSVRYYAPRLYSSQYRAVTASDYEAIIPSVYANIESISAFGGEELTPPKYGRVYIAAKPKNGSFLSEFTKKQILTSLKNYSVAGIVPELIDLKFLYVEIDSYVYYNSNFIGDTNNLKSDVISSLTSFASGTELNKFGGRFKYSKVLSLIDRVSDSITSNITTIRIRRNLIAQINVFAQYEICFDNTFHRNDSSYNIKSTGFNISGVSGTVYFSDQYVSGDTGTLFLFQIDSDSSVKILSTSFGSVDYAKGEVILDTVNITSTLQSDNIVEIQAIPQSNDVLARKELYLQFDVSNSNFYMREDPISSGANTSGTRYNPQSSYTNGAKVRGAIVTSTSSA
;
A
#
# COMPACT_ATOMS: atom_id res chain seq x y z
N MET A 1 15.50 -7.92 2.93
CA MET A 1 16.82 -8.55 2.63
C MET A 1 17.01 -9.75 3.55
N ALA A 2 17.72 -10.78 3.11
CA ALA A 2 18.12 -11.84 4.03
C ALA A 2 19.19 -11.28 4.97
N LEU A 3 19.18 -11.70 6.24
CA LEU A 3 20.23 -11.40 7.20
C LEU A 3 21.58 -11.84 6.63
N GLN A 4 22.57 -10.97 6.65
CA GLN A 4 23.93 -11.34 6.25
C GLN A 4 24.57 -12.19 7.35
N GLN A 5 25.14 -13.31 6.96
CA GLN A 5 25.82 -14.22 7.87
C GLN A 5 27.31 -13.92 7.82
N PHE A 6 27.87 -13.41 8.91
CA PHE A 6 29.28 -13.06 9.05
C PHE A 6 30.10 -14.14 9.72
N THR A 7 29.45 -15.03 10.48
CA THR A 7 30.08 -16.15 11.17
C THR A 7 29.32 -17.44 10.87
N ASN A 8 29.99 -18.58 11.03
CA ASN A 8 29.34 -19.88 10.86
C ASN A 8 28.28 -20.10 11.96
N LEU A 9 27.02 -20.33 11.55
CA LEU A 9 25.87 -20.61 12.42
C LEU A 9 25.45 -22.09 12.36
N ASN A 10 26.31 -22.98 11.87
CA ASN A 10 26.05 -24.41 11.91
C ASN A 10 26.69 -25.03 13.15
N PHE A 11 25.86 -25.52 14.05
CA PHE A 11 26.32 -26.15 15.30
C PHE A 11 27.22 -27.37 15.07
N GLU A 12 26.88 -28.21 14.10
CA GLU A 12 27.66 -29.42 13.79
C GLU A 12 29.03 -29.10 13.19
N ASP A 13 29.13 -28.06 12.35
CA ASP A 13 30.40 -27.59 11.81
C ASP A 13 31.31 -27.03 12.91
N ILE A 14 30.75 -26.26 13.84
CA ILE A 14 31.49 -25.74 15.01
C ILE A 14 31.97 -26.90 15.89
N LYS A 15 31.13 -27.87 16.15
CA LYS A 15 31.46 -29.07 16.91
C LYS A 15 32.56 -29.88 16.23
N SER A 16 32.47 -30.09 14.89
CA SER A 16 33.46 -30.78 14.09
C SER A 16 34.82 -30.05 14.14
N SER A 17 34.81 -28.73 13.98
CA SER A 17 36.03 -27.91 14.05
C SER A 17 36.72 -28.01 15.41
N ILE A 18 35.95 -28.05 16.51
CA ILE A 18 36.52 -28.26 17.86
C ILE A 18 37.12 -29.65 17.97
N LYS A 19 36.44 -30.68 17.46
CA LYS A 19 36.96 -32.05 17.46
C LYS A 19 38.25 -32.18 16.63
N ASP A 20 38.28 -31.56 15.45
CA ASP A 20 39.45 -31.59 14.57
C ASP A 20 40.65 -30.88 15.21
N TYR A 21 40.44 -29.73 15.87
CA TYR A 21 41.49 -29.05 16.62
C TYR A 21 42.03 -29.91 17.77
N LEU A 22 41.16 -30.63 18.49
CA LEU A 22 41.59 -31.54 19.58
C LEU A 22 42.35 -32.74 19.02
N ARG A 23 41.99 -33.30 17.86
CA ARG A 23 42.72 -34.39 17.19
C ARG A 23 44.14 -34.01 16.81
N GLU A 24 44.35 -32.77 16.33
CA GLU A 24 45.66 -32.27 15.91
C GLU A 24 46.59 -31.98 17.09
N ASN A 25 46.06 -31.57 18.24
CA ASN A 25 46.80 -30.95 19.32
C ASN A 25 46.83 -31.75 20.65
N SER A 26 46.21 -32.94 20.71
CA SER A 26 46.04 -33.59 22.00
C SER A 26 46.10 -35.13 22.01
N ASN A 27 46.39 -35.69 23.16
CA ASN A 27 46.33 -37.11 23.48
C ASN A 27 44.95 -37.59 23.94
N PHE A 28 43.86 -36.84 23.63
CA PHE A 28 42.49 -37.19 24.01
C PHE A 28 41.93 -38.24 23.05
N SER A 29 41.50 -39.40 23.61
CA SER A 29 41.00 -40.53 22.81
C SER A 29 39.47 -40.69 22.83
N ASP A 30 38.76 -40.05 23.75
CA ASP A 30 37.34 -40.30 23.97
C ASP A 30 36.38 -39.27 23.34
N MET A 31 36.89 -38.40 22.47
CA MET A 31 36.10 -37.27 21.93
C MET A 31 35.00 -37.70 20.94
N ASP A 32 35.12 -38.88 20.34
CA ASP A 32 34.15 -39.39 19.38
C ASP A 32 33.04 -40.23 19.99
N PHE A 33 33.17 -40.61 21.28
CA PHE A 33 32.11 -41.31 21.97
C PHE A 33 31.11 -40.33 22.58
N GLU A 34 29.86 -40.34 22.09
CA GLU A 34 28.83 -39.35 22.46
C GLU A 34 28.48 -39.35 23.97
N GLY A 35 28.67 -40.43 24.66
CA GLY A 35 28.44 -40.55 26.11
C GLY A 35 29.63 -40.16 26.98
N SER A 36 30.77 -39.74 26.39
CA SER A 36 31.92 -39.34 27.17
C SER A 36 31.76 -37.95 27.81
N ASN A 37 32.41 -37.75 28.97
CA ASN A 37 32.44 -36.43 29.61
C ASN A 37 33.08 -35.38 28.70
N LEU A 38 34.06 -35.77 27.88
CA LEU A 38 34.70 -34.87 26.92
C LEU A 38 33.76 -34.46 25.81
N SER A 39 32.94 -35.38 25.29
CA SER A 39 31.91 -35.07 24.29
C SER A 39 30.87 -34.07 24.80
N VAL A 40 30.47 -34.21 26.09
CA VAL A 40 29.55 -33.24 26.74
C VAL A 40 30.17 -31.86 26.84
N ILE A 41 31.47 -31.77 27.17
CA ILE A 41 32.20 -30.50 27.23
C ILE A 41 32.32 -29.88 25.83
N ILE A 42 32.63 -30.68 24.80
CA ILE A 42 32.68 -30.23 23.40
C ILE A 42 31.30 -29.67 22.95
N ASN A 43 30.23 -30.36 23.27
CA ASN A 43 28.88 -29.88 22.98
C ASN A 43 28.57 -28.55 23.69
N LEU A 44 28.98 -28.41 24.96
CA LEU A 44 28.80 -27.16 25.72
C LEU A 44 29.62 -26.00 25.09
N LEU A 45 30.87 -26.26 24.70
CA LEU A 45 31.72 -25.27 24.03
C LEU A 45 31.16 -24.90 22.63
N ALA A 46 30.70 -25.90 21.88
CA ALA A 46 30.06 -25.65 20.58
C ALA A 46 28.79 -24.82 20.70
N TYR A 47 27.96 -25.11 21.72
CA TYR A 47 26.77 -24.33 22.02
C TYR A 47 27.09 -22.88 22.43
N ASN A 48 28.09 -22.70 23.28
CA ASN A 48 28.54 -21.35 23.66
C ASN A 48 29.08 -20.58 22.47
N SER A 49 29.90 -21.24 21.63
CA SER A 49 30.43 -20.63 20.38
C SER A 49 29.30 -20.29 19.41
N TYR A 50 28.32 -21.17 19.23
CA TYR A 50 27.13 -20.93 18.42
C TYR A 50 26.35 -19.72 18.93
N THR A 51 26.07 -19.64 20.24
CA THR A 51 25.34 -18.52 20.83
C THR A 51 26.12 -17.21 20.68
N THR A 52 27.46 -17.25 20.87
CA THR A 52 28.32 -16.08 20.68
C THR A 52 28.33 -15.62 19.22
N ALA A 53 28.45 -16.57 18.28
CA ALA A 53 28.39 -16.30 16.85
C ALA A 53 27.03 -15.72 16.44
N TYR A 54 25.93 -16.26 16.97
CA TYR A 54 24.59 -15.73 16.73
C TYR A 54 24.45 -14.29 17.23
N ASN A 55 24.86 -14.02 18.47
CA ASN A 55 24.81 -12.67 19.05
C ASN A 55 25.68 -11.70 18.26
N SER A 56 26.88 -12.13 17.81
CA SER A 56 27.76 -11.30 16.98
C SER A 56 27.13 -10.97 15.62
N ASN A 57 26.53 -11.95 14.95
CA ASN A 57 25.80 -11.72 13.71
C ASN A 57 24.62 -10.76 13.91
N MET A 58 23.89 -10.93 15.02
CA MET A 58 22.75 -10.05 15.36
C MET A 58 23.22 -8.61 15.56
N ILE A 59 24.26 -8.40 16.37
CA ILE A 59 24.82 -7.07 16.64
C ILE A 59 25.27 -6.39 15.33
N VAL A 60 25.99 -7.10 14.48
CA VAL A 60 26.46 -6.54 13.20
C VAL A 60 25.28 -6.19 12.29
N ASN A 61 24.27 -7.07 12.19
CA ASN A 61 23.09 -6.77 11.38
C ASN A 61 22.29 -5.57 11.90
N GLU A 62 22.21 -5.39 13.24
CA GLU A 62 21.52 -4.26 13.83
C GLU A 62 22.28 -2.91 13.69
N THR A 63 23.54 -2.92 13.20
CA THR A 63 24.31 -1.69 13.00
C THR A 63 23.95 -0.96 11.70
N PHE A 64 23.34 -1.65 10.74
CA PHE A 64 23.02 -1.06 9.43
C PHE A 64 21.51 -0.97 9.24
N ILE A 65 21.04 0.16 8.72
CA ILE A 65 19.61 0.44 8.52
C ILE A 65 18.93 -0.61 7.60
N ASP A 66 19.67 -1.14 6.62
CA ASP A 66 19.14 -2.12 5.66
C ASP A 66 18.91 -3.51 6.27
N SER A 67 19.71 -3.90 7.27
CA SER A 67 19.68 -5.24 7.88
C SER A 67 19.10 -5.28 9.27
N ALA A 68 19.02 -4.14 9.99
CA ALA A 68 18.47 -4.05 11.34
C ALA A 68 17.01 -4.54 11.36
N THR A 69 16.65 -5.34 12.37
CA THR A 69 15.33 -5.97 12.50
C THR A 69 14.49 -5.34 13.61
N LEU A 70 15.12 -4.80 14.63
CA LEU A 70 14.45 -4.15 15.75
C LEU A 70 14.05 -2.72 15.38
N ARG A 71 12.77 -2.36 15.61
CA ARG A 71 12.25 -1.02 15.29
C ARG A 71 13.08 0.09 15.93
N GLU A 72 13.42 -0.05 17.20
CA GLU A 72 14.19 0.93 17.96
C GLU A 72 15.55 1.24 17.29
N ASN A 73 16.24 0.21 16.81
CA ASN A 73 17.52 0.36 16.14
C ASN A 73 17.36 1.04 14.77
N VAL A 74 16.37 0.60 13.98
CA VAL A 74 16.08 1.22 12.67
C VAL A 74 15.72 2.70 12.85
N VAL A 75 14.87 3.04 13.81
CA VAL A 75 14.47 4.42 14.13
C VAL A 75 15.67 5.24 14.59
N SER A 76 16.54 4.68 15.44
CA SER A 76 17.76 5.34 15.90
C SER A 76 18.72 5.62 14.74
N LEU A 77 18.92 4.67 13.84
CA LEU A 77 19.75 4.84 12.64
C LEU A 77 19.16 5.84 11.66
N ALA A 78 17.84 5.80 11.46
CA ALA A 78 17.13 6.77 10.62
C ALA A 78 17.26 8.20 11.16
N ARG A 79 17.14 8.37 12.48
CA ARG A 79 17.32 9.65 13.16
C ARG A 79 18.73 10.24 12.95
N ASN A 80 19.77 9.39 12.92
CA ASN A 80 21.14 9.86 12.67
C ASN A 80 21.33 10.51 11.30
N ILE A 81 20.46 10.17 10.33
CA ILE A 81 20.42 10.79 8.98
C ILE A 81 19.30 11.84 8.86
N GLY A 82 18.68 12.25 9.99
CA GLY A 82 17.65 13.29 10.02
C GLY A 82 16.25 12.83 9.63
N TYR A 83 16.00 11.52 9.52
CA TYR A 83 14.68 10.99 9.21
C TYR A 83 13.88 10.71 10.48
N VAL A 84 12.69 11.30 10.60
CA VAL A 84 11.73 11.00 11.65
C VAL A 84 10.61 10.12 11.05
N PRO A 85 10.48 8.87 11.49
CA PRO A 85 9.40 8.01 11.02
C PRO A 85 8.03 8.61 11.29
N ARG A 86 7.08 8.37 10.40
CA ARG A 86 5.71 8.84 10.58
C ARG A 86 5.05 8.15 11.77
N SER A 87 4.46 8.98 12.63
CA SER A 87 3.60 8.50 13.71
C SER A 87 2.31 7.90 13.18
N LYS A 88 1.55 7.28 14.06
CA LYS A 88 0.16 6.95 13.80
C LYS A 88 -0.60 8.24 13.48
N ARG A 89 -1.42 8.24 12.42
CA ARG A 89 -2.18 9.42 12.01
C ARG A 89 -3.66 9.27 12.29
N ALA A 90 -4.25 10.32 12.79
CA ALA A 90 -5.69 10.40 12.98
C ALA A 90 -6.43 10.47 11.64
N ALA A 91 -7.51 9.72 11.50
CA ALA A 91 -8.46 9.97 10.44
C ALA A 91 -9.09 11.34 10.66
N LYS A 92 -9.23 12.12 9.61
CA LYS A 92 -9.77 13.47 9.68
C LYS A 92 -10.94 13.67 8.72
N MET A 93 -11.78 14.61 9.03
CA MET A 93 -12.86 15.03 8.15
C MET A 93 -13.10 16.53 8.30
N LEU A 94 -13.59 17.12 7.24
CA LEU A 94 -14.11 18.48 7.25
C LEU A 94 -15.62 18.40 7.48
N VAL A 95 -16.11 19.10 8.49
CA VAL A 95 -17.55 19.16 8.81
C VAL A 95 -18.06 20.58 8.74
N ASP A 96 -19.21 20.74 8.12
CA ASP A 96 -19.97 21.99 8.19
C ASP A 96 -20.79 21.98 9.47
N TYR A 97 -20.68 23.04 10.25
CA TYR A 97 -21.51 23.23 11.44
C TYR A 97 -22.54 24.31 11.20
N SER A 98 -23.73 24.08 11.74
CA SER A 98 -24.82 25.06 11.84
C SER A 98 -25.32 25.05 13.26
N ILE A 99 -25.25 26.20 13.91
CA ILE A 99 -25.61 26.39 15.29
C ILE A 99 -26.72 27.46 15.34
N THR A 100 -27.82 27.13 16.02
CA THR A 100 -28.92 28.06 16.27
C THR A 100 -29.17 28.17 17.77
N GLY A 101 -29.82 29.23 18.20
CA GLY A 101 -30.11 29.48 19.60
C GLY A 101 -28.93 30.01 20.43
N ILE A 102 -27.93 30.62 19.76
CA ILE A 102 -26.86 31.35 20.42
C ILE A 102 -27.46 32.62 21.08
N THR A 103 -26.89 33.03 22.20
CA THR A 103 -27.29 34.26 22.86
C THR A 103 -27.19 35.46 21.90
N ASP A 104 -28.25 36.20 21.68
CA ASP A 104 -28.37 37.27 20.67
C ASP A 104 -27.31 38.37 20.77
N THR A 105 -26.65 38.53 21.93
CA THR A 105 -25.55 39.47 22.13
C THR A 105 -24.21 38.94 21.73
N SER A 106 -24.11 37.65 21.38
CA SER A 106 -22.84 36.99 21.02
C SER A 106 -22.49 37.28 19.58
N THR A 107 -21.28 37.79 19.35
CA THR A 107 -20.72 38.06 18.00
C THR A 107 -19.77 36.98 17.53
N SER A 108 -19.35 36.10 18.44
CA SER A 108 -18.48 34.96 18.11
C SER A 108 -18.73 33.77 19.03
N ILE A 109 -18.45 32.60 18.47
CA ILE A 109 -18.45 31.33 19.18
C ILE A 109 -17.05 30.71 19.13
N THR A 110 -16.74 29.92 20.13
CA THR A 110 -15.46 29.21 20.19
C THR A 110 -15.69 27.75 20.56
N PHE A 111 -15.25 26.85 19.71
CA PHE A 111 -15.08 25.43 20.02
C PHE A 111 -13.81 25.25 20.83
N GLN A 112 -13.90 24.62 21.99
CA GLN A 112 -12.76 24.35 22.83
C GLN A 112 -12.02 23.10 22.34
N PRO A 113 -10.67 23.01 22.55
CA PRO A 113 -9.92 21.79 22.33
C PRO A 113 -10.57 20.60 23.05
N GLY A 114 -10.60 19.44 22.41
CA GLY A 114 -11.22 18.25 22.95
C GLY A 114 -12.29 17.67 22.02
N VAL A 115 -13.19 16.88 22.59
CA VAL A 115 -14.23 16.15 21.83
C VAL A 115 -15.20 17.12 21.18
N ILE A 116 -15.43 16.95 19.88
CA ILE A 116 -16.40 17.73 19.09
C ILE A 116 -17.57 16.87 18.60
N ALA A 117 -17.28 15.62 18.18
CA ALA A 117 -18.33 14.78 17.63
C ALA A 117 -18.07 13.29 17.89
N ASN A 118 -19.12 12.50 17.82
CA ASN A 118 -19.09 11.05 17.82
C ASN A 118 -19.62 10.53 16.50
N GLY A 119 -18.97 9.51 15.93
CA GLY A 119 -19.42 8.88 14.69
C GLY A 119 -19.23 7.37 14.71
N THR A 120 -19.92 6.66 13.84
CA THR A 120 -19.86 5.19 13.78
C THR A 120 -19.49 4.70 12.39
N VAL A 121 -18.64 3.70 12.37
CA VAL A 121 -18.36 2.88 11.18
C VAL A 121 -18.26 1.42 11.59
N SER A 122 -18.81 0.51 10.80
CA SER A 122 -18.81 -0.94 11.08
C SER A 122 -19.26 -1.30 12.50
N ASN A 123 -20.27 -0.61 13.04
CA ASN A 123 -20.79 -0.75 14.40
C ASN A 123 -19.81 -0.39 15.53
N VAL A 124 -18.69 0.25 15.23
CA VAL A 124 -17.74 0.77 16.22
C VAL A 124 -17.91 2.28 16.32
N ASN A 125 -17.98 2.79 17.55
CA ASN A 125 -18.09 4.22 17.82
C ASN A 125 -16.71 4.86 17.94
N TYR A 126 -16.50 5.96 17.21
CA TYR A 126 -15.29 6.74 17.20
C TYR A 126 -15.54 8.16 17.67
N ILE A 127 -14.61 8.66 18.49
CA ILE A 127 -14.62 10.03 18.98
C ILE A 127 -13.79 10.88 18.02
N PHE A 128 -14.29 12.09 17.72
CA PHE A 128 -13.59 13.10 16.94
C PHE A 128 -13.34 14.32 17.79
N SER A 129 -12.08 14.80 17.78
CA SER A 129 -11.60 15.90 18.61
C SER A 129 -10.89 16.95 17.77
N ILE A 130 -10.70 18.15 18.35
CA ILE A 130 -9.83 19.18 17.79
C ILE A 130 -8.63 19.44 18.72
N PRO A 131 -7.43 19.67 18.18
CA PRO A 131 -6.23 19.91 18.98
C PRO A 131 -6.14 21.33 19.52
N GLU A 132 -6.82 22.28 18.90
CA GLU A 132 -6.77 23.69 19.24
C GLU A 132 -8.14 24.37 19.14
N LYS A 133 -8.31 25.52 19.80
CA LYS A 133 -9.56 26.27 19.75
C LYS A 133 -9.85 26.80 18.34
N VAL A 134 -11.10 26.69 17.93
CA VAL A 134 -11.59 27.25 16.66
C VAL A 134 -12.68 28.27 16.94
N THR A 135 -12.52 29.48 16.42
CA THR A 135 -13.49 30.57 16.61
C THR A 135 -14.25 30.81 15.32
N GLY A 136 -15.58 30.87 15.42
CA GLY A 136 -16.50 31.25 14.35
C GLY A 136 -17.21 32.55 14.66
N THR A 137 -17.72 33.22 13.64
CA THR A 137 -18.59 34.42 13.79
C THR A 137 -20.02 34.00 14.06
N ALA A 138 -20.70 34.70 14.96
CA ALA A 138 -22.12 34.56 15.23
C ALA A 138 -22.84 35.84 14.81
N LEU A 139 -24.01 35.69 14.19
CA LEU A 139 -24.87 36.78 13.77
C LEU A 139 -26.34 36.39 14.00
N ASP A 140 -27.11 37.28 14.62
CA ASP A 140 -28.54 37.07 14.84
C ASP A 140 -28.92 35.75 15.54
N GLY A 141 -28.07 35.27 16.48
CA GLY A 141 -28.29 34.04 17.22
C GLY A 141 -27.92 32.77 16.45
N GLU A 142 -27.28 32.90 15.30
CA GLU A 142 -26.82 31.78 14.45
C GLU A 142 -25.33 31.86 14.16
N ALA A 143 -24.70 30.71 13.97
CA ALA A 143 -23.32 30.60 13.48
C ALA A 143 -23.18 29.42 12.53
N ASN A 144 -22.60 29.68 11.37
CA ASN A 144 -22.31 28.66 10.35
C ASN A 144 -20.86 28.73 9.94
N GLY A 145 -20.26 27.58 9.65
CA GLY A 145 -18.87 27.49 9.19
C GLY A 145 -18.41 26.07 9.03
N THR A 146 -17.13 25.92 8.84
CA THR A 146 -16.48 24.63 8.60
C THR A 146 -15.36 24.43 9.58
N ILE A 147 -15.21 23.21 10.11
CA ILE A 147 -14.15 22.83 11.05
C ILE A 147 -13.56 21.48 10.66
N GLU A 148 -12.25 21.35 10.75
CA GLU A 148 -11.55 20.08 10.59
C GLU A 148 -11.48 19.37 11.93
N ILE A 149 -11.96 18.13 11.99
CA ILE A 149 -11.97 17.29 13.19
C ILE A 149 -11.15 16.02 12.95
N PHE A 150 -10.48 15.55 14.01
CA PHE A 150 -9.55 14.42 13.99
C PHE A 150 -10.07 13.28 14.85
N GLN A 151 -10.02 12.07 14.33
CA GLN A 151 -10.41 10.88 15.09
C GLN A 151 -9.43 10.62 16.22
N GLY A 152 -9.93 10.53 17.43
CA GLY A 152 -9.15 10.19 18.61
C GLY A 152 -9.52 11.01 19.83
N GLN A 153 -8.90 10.64 20.94
CA GLN A 153 -9.09 11.30 22.22
C GLN A 153 -8.06 12.40 22.41
N TYR A 154 -8.50 13.62 22.69
CA TYR A 154 -7.66 14.72 23.13
C TYR A 154 -7.12 14.47 24.54
N LEU A 155 -5.83 14.57 24.73
CA LEU A 155 -5.12 14.38 26.00
C LEU A 155 -4.10 15.48 26.22
N GLU A 156 -3.84 15.78 27.50
CA GLU A 156 -2.82 16.74 27.92
C GLU A 156 -1.85 16.09 28.91
N SER A 157 -0.58 16.49 28.82
CA SER A 157 0.48 16.11 29.78
C SER A 157 1.24 17.38 30.16
N SER A 158 1.43 17.61 31.46
CA SER A 158 2.13 18.78 31.98
C SER A 158 3.44 18.37 32.65
N TYR A 159 4.50 19.14 32.38
CA TYR A 159 5.84 18.95 32.94
C TYR A 159 6.36 20.24 33.53
N THR A 160 7.18 20.14 34.55
CA THR A 160 7.90 21.29 35.12
C THR A 160 9.38 21.14 34.84
N MET A 161 9.98 22.14 34.23
CA MET A 161 11.43 22.19 34.01
C MET A 161 12.18 22.28 35.33
N ASN A 162 13.16 21.41 35.55
CA ASN A 162 13.99 21.36 36.72
C ASN A 162 15.47 21.21 36.37
N ASP A 163 16.20 22.30 36.48
CA ASP A 163 17.65 22.36 36.18
C ASP A 163 18.52 21.46 37.09
N SER A 164 17.97 20.99 38.22
CA SER A 164 18.68 20.07 39.11
C SER A 164 18.67 18.62 38.57
N GLN A 165 17.89 18.33 37.56
CA GLN A 165 17.85 17.03 36.89
C GLN A 165 18.63 17.10 35.57
N PRO A 166 19.86 16.60 35.51
CA PRO A 166 20.59 16.54 34.25
C PRO A 166 19.86 15.65 33.25
N ASN A 167 19.67 16.11 32.03
CA ASN A 167 18.99 15.38 30.93
C ASN A 167 17.51 15.05 31.21
N GLN A 168 16.73 16.00 31.76
CA GLN A 168 15.29 15.85 31.88
C GLN A 168 14.65 15.59 30.51
N ARG A 169 13.82 14.56 30.41
CA ARG A 169 13.15 14.13 29.17
C ARG A 169 11.66 14.38 29.25
N PHE A 170 11.08 14.90 28.19
CA PHE A 170 9.64 15.20 28.07
C PHE A 170 8.97 14.17 27.15
N ILE A 171 8.75 12.97 27.68
CA ILE A 171 8.22 11.84 26.91
C ILE A 171 6.70 11.79 27.06
N ILE A 172 5.98 11.87 25.95
CA ILE A 172 4.53 11.68 25.93
C ILE A 172 4.20 10.27 26.40
N PRO A 173 3.36 10.11 27.45
CA PRO A 173 3.20 8.80 28.13
C PRO A 173 2.46 7.75 27.29
N ASN A 174 1.67 8.19 26.31
CA ASN A 174 0.84 7.34 25.48
C ASN A 174 1.53 6.94 24.17
N ASN A 175 1.25 5.74 23.71
CA ASN A 175 1.46 5.30 22.33
C ASN A 175 0.25 5.66 21.45
N GLY A 176 0.39 5.55 20.14
CA GLY A 176 -0.69 5.87 19.19
C GLY A 176 -1.01 7.36 19.10
N VAL A 177 -0.01 8.21 19.35
CA VAL A 177 -0.12 9.67 19.24
C VAL A 177 0.04 10.09 17.79
N ASP A 178 -0.83 10.96 17.32
CA ASP A 178 -0.64 11.67 16.06
C ASP A 178 0.23 12.91 16.29
N THR A 179 1.49 12.85 15.85
CA THR A 179 2.46 13.93 16.05
C THR A 179 2.08 15.25 15.38
N SER A 180 1.24 15.22 14.34
CA SER A 180 0.75 16.44 13.67
C SER A 180 -0.22 17.26 14.53
N THR A 181 -0.84 16.59 15.51
CA THR A 181 -1.80 17.22 16.44
C THR A 181 -1.16 17.72 17.72
N ILE A 182 0.14 17.50 17.93
CA ILE A 182 0.84 17.96 19.13
C ILE A 182 0.89 19.47 19.14
N ARG A 183 0.53 20.05 20.30
CA ARG A 183 0.68 21.48 20.60
C ARG A 183 1.43 21.59 21.89
N VAL A 184 2.39 22.50 21.93
CA VAL A 184 3.27 22.73 23.08
C VAL A 184 3.13 24.18 23.53
N ASN A 185 2.68 24.34 24.74
CA ASN A 185 2.51 25.62 25.39
C ASN A 185 3.41 25.71 26.62
N VAL A 186 4.14 26.80 26.75
CA VAL A 186 5.05 27.01 27.88
C VAL A 186 4.62 28.24 28.67
N LYS A 187 4.55 28.10 30.00
CA LYS A 187 4.29 29.17 30.96
C LYS A 187 5.57 29.41 31.79
N GLU A 188 5.87 30.65 32.15
CA GLU A 188 7.03 30.95 32.97
C GLU A 188 7.01 30.22 34.33
N ASN A 189 5.86 30.15 34.96
CA ASN A 189 5.64 29.44 36.23
C ASN A 189 4.17 29.13 36.42
N ASN A 190 3.84 28.44 37.52
CA ASN A 190 2.48 28.00 37.82
C ASN A 190 1.48 29.15 38.06
N SER A 191 1.96 30.35 38.36
CA SER A 191 1.13 31.54 38.59
C SER A 191 0.96 32.40 37.34
N SER A 192 1.71 32.14 36.28
CA SER A 192 1.66 32.91 35.04
C SER A 192 0.41 32.60 34.25
N THR A 193 -0.30 33.65 33.84
CA THR A 193 -1.43 33.56 32.89
C THR A 193 -0.99 33.69 31.43
N THR A 194 0.26 34.12 31.22
CA THR A 194 0.82 34.25 29.88
C THR A 194 1.29 32.88 29.38
N VAL A 195 0.78 32.47 28.23
CA VAL A 195 1.11 31.23 27.56
C VAL A 195 1.91 31.55 26.30
N THR A 196 3.07 30.97 26.16
CA THR A 196 3.90 31.05 24.95
C THR A 196 3.76 29.77 24.16
N GLU A 197 3.25 29.88 22.94
CA GLU A 197 3.16 28.74 22.00
C GLU A 197 4.51 28.44 21.37
N TYR A 198 4.93 27.18 21.41
CA TYR A 198 6.12 26.67 20.73
C TYR A 198 5.68 25.96 19.45
N LYS A 199 6.48 26.10 18.38
CA LYS A 199 6.16 25.55 17.06
C LYS A 199 7.05 24.36 16.72
N LEU A 200 6.46 23.34 16.13
CA LEU A 200 7.21 22.22 15.57
C LEU A 200 8.08 22.71 14.40
N VAL A 201 9.34 22.32 14.39
CA VAL A 201 10.29 22.66 13.34
C VAL A 201 10.95 21.38 12.81
N ASP A 202 10.83 21.18 11.52
CA ASP A 202 11.46 20.06 10.80
C ASP A 202 12.84 20.45 10.23
N ASN A 203 13.13 21.76 10.15
CA ASN A 203 14.36 22.29 9.58
C ASN A 203 14.91 23.44 10.41
N ILE A 204 16.21 23.38 10.72
CA ILE A 204 16.92 24.37 11.55
C ILE A 204 17.20 25.68 10.80
N ILE A 205 16.99 25.73 9.49
CA ILE A 205 17.25 26.92 8.66
C ILE A 205 16.34 28.08 9.11
N GLY A 206 16.94 29.19 9.53
CA GLY A 206 16.22 30.40 10.00
C GLY A 206 15.81 30.36 11.48
N VAL A 207 16.17 29.34 12.24
CA VAL A 207 15.98 29.27 13.68
C VAL A 207 17.05 30.12 14.37
N THR A 208 16.61 31.01 15.27
CA THR A 208 17.47 31.84 16.10
C THR A 208 17.46 31.34 17.54
N SER A 209 18.38 31.85 18.37
CA SER A 209 18.44 31.54 19.80
C SER A 209 17.19 31.93 20.61
N THR A 210 16.33 32.78 20.05
CA THR A 210 15.09 33.26 20.69
C THR A 210 13.82 32.65 20.07
N SER A 211 13.97 31.75 19.09
CA SER A 211 12.83 31.11 18.45
C SER A 211 12.19 30.09 19.37
N ASN A 212 10.89 30.22 19.63
CA ASN A 212 10.12 29.27 20.44
C ASN A 212 9.75 28.02 19.59
N ILE A 213 10.65 27.05 19.62
CA ILE A 213 10.53 25.83 18.80
C ILE A 213 10.66 24.58 19.64
N TYR A 214 10.10 23.50 19.11
CA TYR A 214 10.36 22.16 19.58
C TYR A 214 10.57 21.18 18.42
N LEU A 215 11.24 20.08 18.72
CA LEU A 215 11.46 18.95 17.83
C LEU A 215 10.81 17.72 18.45
N ILE A 216 10.46 16.75 17.61
CA ILE A 216 9.88 15.48 18.06
C ILE A 216 10.80 14.35 17.61
N GLN A 217 11.02 13.39 18.50
CA GLN A 217 11.69 12.15 18.17
C GLN A 217 10.93 10.94 18.72
N GLU A 218 10.93 9.84 17.95
CA GLU A 218 10.40 8.56 18.43
C GLU A 218 11.40 7.96 19.43
N THR A 219 10.86 7.43 20.54
CA THR A 219 11.60 6.70 21.58
C THR A 219 11.19 5.23 21.59
N THR A 220 11.55 4.51 22.63
CA THR A 220 11.10 3.12 22.86
C THR A 220 9.58 3.02 22.98
N ASP A 221 9.02 1.86 22.67
CA ASP A 221 7.59 1.58 22.78
C ASP A 221 6.67 2.49 21.96
N GLU A 222 7.14 2.99 20.79
CA GLU A 222 6.37 3.88 19.90
C GLU A 222 5.88 5.16 20.60
N LYS A 223 6.59 5.64 21.60
CA LYS A 223 6.34 6.90 22.29
C LYS A 223 7.15 8.02 21.66
N TYR A 224 6.75 9.26 21.93
CA TYR A 224 7.39 10.43 21.39
C TYR A 224 7.94 11.30 22.52
N GLU A 225 9.12 11.86 22.29
CA GLU A 225 9.78 12.82 23.16
C GLU A 225 9.80 14.18 22.47
N VAL A 226 9.48 15.20 23.24
CA VAL A 226 9.56 16.60 22.81
C VAL A 226 10.88 17.17 23.27
N LEU A 227 11.64 17.72 22.34
CA LEU A 227 12.94 18.33 22.56
C LEU A 227 12.83 19.85 22.34
N PHE A 228 13.45 20.62 23.21
CA PHE A 228 13.46 22.08 23.13
C PHE A 228 14.82 22.62 22.70
N GLY A 229 14.88 23.89 22.36
CA GLY A 229 16.12 24.58 22.01
C GLY A 229 17.12 24.60 23.17
N ASP A 230 18.39 24.75 22.80
CA ASP A 230 19.52 24.81 23.72
C ASP A 230 20.00 26.26 24.03
N GLY A 231 19.33 27.28 23.45
CA GLY A 231 19.72 28.68 23.52
C GLY A 231 20.67 29.12 22.41
N ILE A 232 21.10 28.19 21.54
CA ILE A 232 21.81 28.47 20.27
C ILE A 232 20.84 28.25 19.12
N PHE A 233 20.21 27.08 19.08
CA PHE A 233 19.14 26.72 18.15
C PHE A 233 17.81 26.61 18.90
N GLY A 234 17.05 27.70 18.91
CA GLY A 234 15.81 27.82 19.64
C GLY A 234 15.97 28.25 21.09
N SER A 235 14.89 28.76 21.66
CA SER A 235 14.85 29.26 23.04
C SER A 235 15.03 28.10 24.02
N LYS A 236 15.95 28.27 24.99
CA LYS A 236 16.16 27.32 26.08
C LYS A 236 15.08 27.53 27.14
N LEU A 237 14.58 26.42 27.68
CA LEU A 237 13.66 26.44 28.84
C LEU A 237 14.39 26.90 30.10
N GLU A 238 13.70 27.65 30.94
CA GLU A 238 14.19 28.12 32.24
C GLU A 238 13.64 27.23 33.37
N ASN A 239 14.38 27.23 34.49
CA ASN A 239 13.97 26.47 35.67
C ASN A 239 12.60 26.95 36.20
N GLY A 240 11.66 26.04 36.42
CA GLY A 240 10.31 26.36 36.86
C GLY A 240 9.30 26.60 35.73
N ASN A 241 9.73 26.59 34.46
CA ASN A 241 8.79 26.63 33.34
C ASN A 241 7.83 25.46 33.40
N ILE A 242 6.54 25.72 33.16
CA ILE A 242 5.50 24.70 33.01
C ILE A 242 5.28 24.45 31.52
N ILE A 243 5.40 23.21 31.11
CA ILE A 243 5.30 22.75 29.74
C ILE A 243 4.03 21.92 29.61
N ASP A 244 3.01 22.47 28.96
CA ASP A 244 1.75 21.80 28.69
C ASP A 244 1.79 21.26 27.25
N ILE A 245 1.75 19.92 27.10
CA ILE A 245 1.78 19.22 25.84
C ILE A 245 0.40 18.61 25.62
N SER A 246 -0.32 19.06 24.59
CA SER A 246 -1.58 18.50 24.18
C SER A 246 -1.45 17.74 22.87
N TYR A 247 -2.22 16.66 22.71
CA TYR A 247 -2.13 15.77 21.56
C TYR A 247 -3.40 14.93 21.42
N ILE A 248 -3.59 14.33 20.25
CA ILE A 248 -4.67 13.37 20.00
C ILE A 248 -4.07 11.96 19.95
N LYS A 249 -4.62 11.08 20.80
CA LYS A 249 -4.39 9.63 20.74
C LYS A 249 -5.41 9.01 19.81
N THR A 250 -4.95 8.37 18.73
CA THR A 250 -5.79 7.89 17.63
C THR A 250 -5.79 6.37 17.46
N GLU A 251 -6.85 5.84 16.85
CA GLU A 251 -6.96 4.46 16.37
C GLU A 251 -6.39 4.27 14.95
N GLY A 252 -5.90 5.35 14.33
CA GLY A 252 -5.28 5.33 13.00
C GLY A 252 -6.25 4.98 11.88
N LYS A 253 -5.89 4.04 11.03
CA LYS A 253 -6.69 3.63 9.85
C LYS A 253 -8.10 3.17 10.18
N ASN A 254 -8.34 2.66 11.40
CA ASN A 254 -9.65 2.15 11.82
C ASN A 254 -10.71 3.26 11.89
N GLY A 255 -10.28 4.51 12.05
CA GLY A 255 -11.16 5.67 12.06
C GLY A 255 -11.58 6.17 10.69
N ASN A 256 -11.12 5.57 9.59
CA ASN A 256 -11.50 5.96 8.23
C ASN A 256 -12.91 5.46 7.87
N GLY A 257 -13.62 6.25 7.02
CA GLY A 257 -14.91 5.86 6.45
C GLY A 257 -16.13 6.23 7.31
N VAL A 258 -15.96 6.98 8.38
CA VAL A 258 -17.09 7.52 9.16
C VAL A 258 -17.78 8.60 8.32
N ALA A 259 -19.03 8.33 7.89
CA ALA A 259 -19.80 9.21 7.02
C ALA A 259 -20.84 10.06 7.75
N ARG A 260 -21.11 9.76 9.02
CA ARG A 260 -22.09 10.48 9.83
C ARG A 260 -21.55 10.69 11.24
N VAL A 261 -21.72 11.90 11.75
CA VAL A 261 -21.32 12.26 13.10
C VAL A 261 -22.45 13.00 13.80
N SER A 262 -22.45 12.93 15.12
CA SER A 262 -23.33 13.73 16.00
C SER A 262 -22.46 14.63 16.86
N PHE A 263 -22.91 15.88 17.07
CA PHE A 263 -22.18 16.82 17.90
C PHE A 263 -22.18 16.37 19.37
N ALA A 264 -21.00 16.50 20.01
CA ALA A 264 -20.77 16.15 21.41
C ALA A 264 -19.83 17.16 22.11
N GLY A 265 -19.55 18.27 21.46
CA GLY A 265 -18.59 19.28 21.93
C GLY A 265 -19.19 20.32 22.87
N VAL A 266 -18.36 21.26 23.29
CA VAL A 266 -18.73 22.42 24.11
C VAL A 266 -18.47 23.70 23.33
N ILE A 267 -19.46 24.55 23.24
CA ILE A 267 -19.40 25.85 22.58
C ILE A 267 -19.35 26.93 23.65
N LYS A 268 -18.44 27.87 23.51
CA LYS A 268 -18.36 29.06 24.36
C LYS A 268 -18.60 30.30 23.53
N ASN A 269 -19.23 31.32 24.14
CA ASN A 269 -19.36 32.65 23.54
C ASN A 269 -18.09 33.49 23.74
N GLN A 270 -18.13 34.73 23.25
CA GLN A 270 -17.03 35.67 23.34
C GLN A 270 -16.60 35.99 24.80
N ASP A 271 -17.51 35.90 25.76
CA ASP A 271 -17.23 36.15 27.17
C ASP A 271 -16.70 34.90 27.91
N GLY A 272 -16.54 33.78 27.19
CA GLY A 272 -16.09 32.51 27.74
C GLY A 272 -17.17 31.70 28.46
N ALA A 273 -18.44 32.16 28.45
CA ALA A 273 -19.56 31.41 28.98
C ALA A 273 -19.98 30.28 28.03
N THR A 274 -20.40 29.16 28.59
CA THR A 274 -20.86 28.01 27.79
C THR A 274 -22.28 28.28 27.29
N GLU A 275 -22.47 28.15 25.99
CA GLU A 275 -23.79 28.18 25.35
C GLU A 275 -24.50 26.83 25.56
N THR A 276 -25.60 26.81 26.30
CA THR A 276 -26.29 25.57 26.72
C THR A 276 -27.57 25.27 25.97
N ASN A 277 -28.14 26.30 25.32
CA ASN A 277 -29.45 26.22 24.65
C ASN A 277 -29.34 26.16 23.12
N THR A 278 -28.17 25.79 22.61
CA THR A 278 -27.91 25.74 21.18
C THR A 278 -28.32 24.39 20.59
N ASP A 279 -28.96 24.45 19.41
CA ASP A 279 -29.09 23.28 18.53
C ASP A 279 -27.94 23.30 17.53
N THR A 280 -27.11 22.26 17.57
CA THR A 280 -25.88 22.20 16.78
C THR A 280 -25.92 21.00 15.85
N ALA A 281 -26.05 21.27 14.57
CA ALA A 281 -25.91 20.27 13.50
C ALA A 281 -24.50 20.27 12.98
N VAL A 282 -23.92 19.09 12.79
CA VAL A 282 -22.61 18.87 12.14
C VAL A 282 -22.79 17.88 10.99
N THR A 283 -22.39 18.31 9.80
CA THR A 283 -22.55 17.52 8.57
C THR A 283 -21.18 17.34 7.91
N PRO A 284 -20.69 16.10 7.80
CA PRO A 284 -19.45 15.82 7.09
C PRO A 284 -19.56 16.18 5.60
N GLN A 285 -18.58 16.89 5.06
CA GLN A 285 -18.48 17.13 3.61
C GLN A 285 -18.08 15.85 2.86
N TYR A 286 -17.29 15.00 3.50
CA TYR A 286 -16.85 13.69 3.00
C TYR A 286 -16.59 12.75 4.19
N PRO A 287 -16.62 11.43 3.98
CA PRO A 287 -16.27 10.48 5.03
C PRO A 287 -14.85 10.69 5.55
N SER A 288 -14.61 10.37 6.83
CA SER A 288 -13.28 10.50 7.44
C SER A 288 -12.22 9.72 6.64
N GLU A 289 -11.06 10.33 6.43
CA GLU A 289 -9.97 9.80 5.65
C GLU A 289 -8.60 10.14 6.25
N ASN A 290 -7.52 9.63 5.64
CA ASN A 290 -6.12 9.91 6.02
C ASN A 290 -5.64 9.31 7.35
N GLY A 291 -6.46 8.53 8.05
CA GLY A 291 -6.01 7.74 9.17
C GLY A 291 -5.06 6.62 8.70
N ASP A 292 -3.92 6.49 9.40
CA ASP A 292 -2.93 5.47 9.08
C ASP A 292 -2.23 4.95 10.34
N ASP A 293 -1.70 3.73 10.24
CA ASP A 293 -0.88 3.16 11.31
C ASP A 293 0.52 3.78 11.31
N ILE A 294 1.28 3.52 12.37
CA ILE A 294 2.68 3.92 12.45
C ILE A 294 3.47 3.37 11.27
N GLU A 295 4.45 4.11 10.78
CA GLU A 295 5.23 3.73 9.61
C GLU A 295 5.91 2.38 9.79
N ASP A 296 5.73 1.49 8.80
CA ASP A 296 6.34 0.16 8.78
C ASP A 296 7.86 0.24 8.61
N LEU A 297 8.58 -0.70 9.21
CA LEU A 297 10.04 -0.77 9.15
C LEU A 297 10.60 -0.84 7.73
N ARG A 298 9.88 -1.51 6.81
CA ARG A 298 10.29 -1.58 5.39
C ARG A 298 10.22 -0.22 4.74
N SER A 299 9.19 0.56 5.07
CA SER A 299 9.01 1.93 4.62
C SER A 299 10.15 2.81 5.13
N VAL A 300 10.45 2.78 6.43
CA VAL A 300 11.55 3.57 7.03
C VAL A 300 12.88 3.25 6.36
N ARG A 301 13.22 1.96 6.18
CA ARG A 301 14.45 1.54 5.49
C ARG A 301 14.52 2.04 4.05
N TYR A 302 13.37 2.07 3.37
CA TYR A 302 13.30 2.50 1.98
C TYR A 302 13.40 4.02 1.82
N TYR A 303 12.65 4.77 2.63
CA TYR A 303 12.52 6.22 2.47
C TYR A 303 13.61 7.01 3.18
N ALA A 304 14.11 6.58 4.35
CA ALA A 304 15.08 7.35 5.11
C ALA A 304 16.38 7.67 4.32
N PRO A 305 17.05 6.72 3.65
CA PRO A 305 18.22 7.02 2.83
C PRO A 305 17.89 7.90 1.61
N ARG A 306 16.71 7.72 1.01
CA ARG A 306 16.28 8.48 -0.18
C ARG A 306 15.99 9.92 0.16
N LEU A 307 15.27 10.16 1.26
CA LEU A 307 14.97 11.52 1.72
C LEU A 307 16.25 12.27 2.11
N TYR A 308 17.19 11.57 2.75
CA TYR A 308 18.51 12.12 3.01
C TYR A 308 19.27 12.48 1.72
N SER A 309 19.24 11.60 0.71
CA SER A 309 19.90 11.86 -0.58
C SER A 309 19.26 13.03 -1.33
N SER A 310 17.94 13.20 -1.26
CA SER A 310 17.21 14.30 -1.90
C SER A 310 17.41 15.65 -1.20
N GLN A 311 17.95 15.64 0.04
CA GLN A 311 18.09 16.83 0.89
C GLN A 311 16.80 17.67 0.97
N TYR A 312 15.64 17.00 1.04
CA TYR A 312 14.31 17.60 1.04
C TYR A 312 14.01 18.48 -0.20
N ARG A 313 14.61 18.14 -1.36
CA ARG A 313 14.35 18.81 -2.65
C ARG A 313 13.89 17.79 -3.66
N ALA A 314 12.80 18.09 -4.35
CA ALA A 314 12.28 17.28 -5.44
C ALA A 314 12.89 17.74 -6.77
N VAL A 315 13.94 17.08 -7.21
CA VAL A 315 14.67 17.37 -8.46
C VAL A 315 14.44 16.25 -9.47
N THR A 316 14.63 15.01 -9.04
CA THR A 316 14.46 13.82 -9.88
C THR A 316 13.09 13.16 -9.63
N ALA A 317 12.64 12.32 -10.54
CA ALA A 317 11.41 11.54 -10.38
C ALA A 317 11.44 10.75 -9.05
N SER A 318 12.55 10.12 -8.72
CA SER A 318 12.73 9.37 -7.48
C SER A 318 12.62 10.23 -6.20
N ASP A 319 12.97 11.52 -6.27
CA ASP A 319 12.81 12.42 -5.13
C ASP A 319 11.33 12.70 -4.87
N TYR A 320 10.52 12.87 -5.94
CA TYR A 320 9.07 13.01 -5.80
C TYR A 320 8.45 11.75 -5.19
N GLU A 321 8.89 10.56 -5.61
CA GLU A 321 8.43 9.30 -5.02
C GLU A 321 8.78 9.18 -3.53
N ALA A 322 9.91 9.73 -3.10
CA ALA A 322 10.35 9.73 -1.70
C ALA A 322 9.60 10.77 -0.84
N ILE A 323 9.34 11.96 -1.39
CA ILE A 323 8.76 13.10 -0.65
C ILE A 323 7.23 12.98 -0.51
N ILE A 324 6.52 12.52 -1.54
CA ILE A 324 5.05 12.52 -1.54
C ILE A 324 4.44 11.71 -0.39
N PRO A 325 4.95 10.52 -0.01
CA PRO A 325 4.43 9.81 1.16
C PRO A 325 4.59 10.57 2.48
N SER A 326 5.55 11.49 2.60
CA SER A 326 5.66 12.35 3.78
C SER A 326 4.62 13.46 3.79
N VAL A 327 4.21 13.93 2.61
CA VAL A 327 3.16 14.96 2.44
C VAL A 327 1.76 14.36 2.58
N TYR A 328 1.53 13.21 1.97
CA TYR A 328 0.24 12.53 2.00
C TYR A 328 0.41 11.04 2.30
N ALA A 329 0.07 10.63 3.52
CA ALA A 329 0.37 9.29 4.05
C ALA A 329 -0.51 8.17 3.48
N ASN A 330 -1.72 8.51 2.99
CA ASN A 330 -2.68 7.51 2.49
C ASN A 330 -2.34 7.05 1.04
N ILE A 331 -1.05 6.83 0.75
CA ILE A 331 -0.58 6.31 -0.53
C ILE A 331 -0.10 4.88 -0.35
N GLU A 332 -0.61 4.00 -1.19
CA GLU A 332 -0.20 2.60 -1.29
C GLU A 332 1.02 2.43 -2.18
N SER A 333 0.99 3.06 -3.35
CA SER A 333 2.05 3.00 -4.34
C SER A 333 2.11 4.30 -5.13
N ILE A 334 3.31 4.67 -5.56
CA ILE A 334 3.56 5.88 -6.32
C ILE A 334 4.56 5.59 -7.44
N SER A 335 4.40 6.26 -8.54
CA SER A 335 5.35 6.30 -9.63
C SER A 335 5.46 7.72 -10.16
N ALA A 336 6.68 8.19 -10.36
CA ALA A 336 6.96 9.47 -10.97
C ALA A 336 7.87 9.29 -12.19
N PHE A 337 7.65 10.09 -13.22
CA PHE A 337 8.47 10.09 -14.44
C PHE A 337 8.52 11.48 -15.06
N GLY A 338 9.59 11.75 -15.79
CA GLY A 338 9.77 13.04 -16.47
C GLY A 338 8.89 13.18 -17.71
N GLY A 339 8.47 14.40 -17.99
CA GLY A 339 7.69 14.68 -19.21
C GLY A 339 8.45 14.45 -20.52
N GLU A 340 9.77 14.35 -20.47
CA GLU A 340 10.62 13.97 -21.61
C GLU A 340 10.40 12.53 -22.08
N GLU A 341 9.84 11.68 -21.21
CA GLU A 341 9.54 10.29 -21.53
C GLU A 341 8.23 10.10 -22.29
N LEU A 342 7.42 11.17 -22.40
CA LEU A 342 6.17 11.15 -23.13
C LEU A 342 6.38 11.30 -24.66
N THR A 343 5.41 10.85 -25.41
CA THR A 343 5.37 11.05 -26.88
C THR A 343 4.10 11.85 -27.24
N PRO A 344 4.19 13.14 -27.64
CA PRO A 344 5.40 13.98 -27.74
C PRO A 344 5.97 14.41 -26.38
N PRO A 345 7.30 14.67 -26.27
CA PRO A 345 7.92 15.08 -25.01
C PRO A 345 7.39 16.42 -24.49
N LYS A 346 7.21 16.49 -23.15
CA LYS A 346 6.79 17.72 -22.44
C LYS A 346 7.83 18.08 -21.39
N TYR A 347 8.80 18.90 -21.76
CA TYR A 347 9.90 19.30 -20.89
C TYR A 347 9.45 20.19 -19.73
N GLY A 348 10.18 20.15 -18.61
CA GLY A 348 9.92 20.95 -17.42
C GLY A 348 8.72 20.45 -16.57
N ARG A 349 8.24 19.25 -16.82
CA ARG A 349 7.14 18.63 -16.07
C ARG A 349 7.54 17.28 -15.52
N VAL A 350 7.05 16.99 -14.33
CA VAL A 350 7.12 15.65 -13.73
C VAL A 350 5.70 15.15 -13.54
N TYR A 351 5.42 13.99 -14.10
CA TYR A 351 4.13 13.32 -13.99
C TYR A 351 4.18 12.32 -12.82
N ILE A 352 3.15 12.35 -11.99
CA ILE A 352 3.06 11.57 -10.78
C ILE A 352 1.75 10.80 -10.80
N ALA A 353 1.84 9.49 -10.80
CA ALA A 353 0.71 8.58 -10.61
C ALA A 353 0.74 8.05 -9.17
N ALA A 354 -0.31 8.24 -8.41
CA ALA A 354 -0.38 7.83 -7.01
C ALA A 354 -1.65 7.03 -6.73
N LYS A 355 -1.49 5.82 -6.17
CA LYS A 355 -2.58 4.94 -5.75
C LYS A 355 -2.83 5.18 -4.26
N PRO A 356 -4.03 5.62 -3.85
CA PRO A 356 -4.38 5.70 -2.45
C PRO A 356 -4.60 4.30 -1.86
N LYS A 357 -4.35 4.13 -0.55
CA LYS A 357 -4.64 2.89 0.20
C LYS A 357 -6.13 2.58 0.21
N ASN A 358 -6.94 3.61 0.34
CA ASN A 358 -8.40 3.51 0.34
C ASN A 358 -8.95 4.12 -0.96
N GLY A 359 -9.64 3.31 -1.74
CA GLY A 359 -10.22 3.75 -3.01
C GLY A 359 -9.32 3.53 -4.24
N SER A 360 -9.86 3.83 -5.41
CA SER A 360 -9.18 3.62 -6.69
C SER A 360 -8.52 4.90 -7.22
N PHE A 361 -8.99 6.07 -6.83
CA PHE A 361 -8.55 7.36 -7.36
C PHE A 361 -8.42 8.40 -6.25
N LEU A 362 -7.53 9.37 -6.46
CA LEU A 362 -7.44 10.59 -5.64
C LEU A 362 -8.49 11.59 -6.10
N SER A 363 -9.20 12.22 -5.16
CA SER A 363 -10.09 13.33 -5.49
C SER A 363 -9.32 14.53 -6.04
N GLU A 364 -9.93 15.36 -6.87
CA GLU A 364 -9.29 16.59 -7.39
C GLU A 364 -8.87 17.53 -6.25
N PHE A 365 -9.62 17.56 -5.16
CA PHE A 365 -9.26 18.32 -3.97
C PHE A 365 -7.98 17.79 -3.33
N THR A 366 -7.87 16.48 -3.13
CA THR A 366 -6.68 15.83 -2.58
C THR A 366 -5.46 16.03 -3.48
N LYS A 367 -5.61 15.90 -4.81
CA LYS A 367 -4.55 16.20 -5.77
C LYS A 367 -4.04 17.64 -5.61
N LYS A 368 -4.95 18.60 -5.48
CA LYS A 368 -4.60 20.01 -5.30
C LYS A 368 -3.88 20.27 -3.97
N GLN A 369 -4.29 19.62 -2.88
CA GLN A 369 -3.60 19.70 -1.58
C GLN A 369 -2.17 19.15 -1.68
N ILE A 370 -1.99 17.97 -2.28
CA ILE A 370 -0.68 17.36 -2.48
C ILE A 370 0.22 18.30 -3.31
N LEU A 371 -0.27 18.82 -4.43
CA LEU A 371 0.48 19.73 -5.29
C LEU A 371 0.86 21.03 -4.55
N THR A 372 -0.03 21.55 -3.71
CA THR A 372 0.25 22.76 -2.90
C THR A 372 1.37 22.50 -1.90
N SER A 373 1.34 21.37 -1.22
CA SER A 373 2.38 20.98 -0.26
C SER A 373 3.71 20.67 -0.94
N LEU A 374 3.69 20.07 -2.14
CA LEU A 374 4.89 19.80 -2.94
C LEU A 374 5.63 21.05 -3.39
N LYS A 375 4.96 22.20 -3.47
CA LYS A 375 5.64 23.48 -3.81
C LYS A 375 6.78 23.84 -2.86
N ASN A 376 6.70 23.42 -1.60
CA ASN A 376 7.74 23.66 -0.61
C ASN A 376 9.03 22.87 -0.90
N TYR A 377 8.94 21.80 -1.67
CA TYR A 377 10.04 20.90 -2.03
C TYR A 377 10.49 21.04 -3.49
N SER A 378 9.66 21.65 -4.34
CA SER A 378 9.90 21.72 -5.77
C SER A 378 10.95 22.77 -6.13
N VAL A 379 11.78 22.46 -7.11
CA VAL A 379 12.78 23.38 -7.67
C VAL A 379 12.13 24.26 -8.74
N ALA A 380 12.59 25.51 -8.84
CA ALA A 380 12.11 26.43 -9.86
C ALA A 380 12.31 25.86 -11.28
N GLY A 381 11.26 25.94 -12.11
CA GLY A 381 11.28 25.42 -13.49
C GLY A 381 10.77 24.00 -13.66
N ILE A 382 10.50 23.27 -12.59
CA ILE A 382 9.87 21.92 -12.65
C ILE A 382 8.45 22.02 -12.09
N VAL A 383 7.48 21.58 -12.90
CA VAL A 383 6.06 21.59 -12.53
C VAL A 383 5.58 20.15 -12.31
N PRO A 384 5.26 19.76 -11.08
CA PRO A 384 4.66 18.44 -10.81
C PRO A 384 3.18 18.44 -11.24
N GLU A 385 2.76 17.36 -11.89
CA GLU A 385 1.38 17.09 -12.29
C GLU A 385 0.95 15.71 -11.79
N LEU A 386 -0.16 15.65 -11.06
CA LEU A 386 -0.78 14.39 -10.67
C LEU A 386 -1.71 13.92 -11.80
N ILE A 387 -1.43 12.71 -12.29
CA ILE A 387 -2.22 12.07 -13.36
C ILE A 387 -3.11 10.96 -12.79
N ASP A 388 -4.17 10.64 -13.52
CA ASP A 388 -5.06 9.55 -13.17
C ASP A 388 -4.39 8.19 -13.38
N LEU A 389 -4.76 7.25 -12.51
CA LEU A 389 -4.25 5.90 -12.55
C LEU A 389 -4.71 5.14 -13.78
N LYS A 390 -3.78 4.44 -14.40
CA LYS A 390 -4.06 3.47 -15.44
C LYS A 390 -3.79 2.07 -14.88
N PHE A 391 -4.83 1.26 -14.78
CA PHE A 391 -4.74 -0.09 -14.24
C PHE A 391 -4.44 -1.10 -15.34
N LEU A 392 -3.51 -2.01 -15.06
CA LEU A 392 -3.34 -3.27 -15.78
C LEU A 392 -3.83 -4.40 -14.90
N TYR A 393 -5.01 -4.91 -15.19
CA TYR A 393 -5.58 -6.04 -14.46
C TYR A 393 -5.02 -7.36 -15.00
N VAL A 394 -4.67 -8.26 -14.10
CA VAL A 394 -4.32 -9.64 -14.41
C VAL A 394 -5.43 -10.53 -13.88
N GLU A 395 -5.99 -11.36 -14.73
CA GLU A 395 -7.05 -12.30 -14.42
C GLU A 395 -6.58 -13.71 -14.78
N ILE A 396 -7.05 -14.71 -14.07
CA ILE A 396 -6.71 -16.10 -14.35
C ILE A 396 -7.96 -16.96 -14.50
N ASP A 397 -7.86 -17.95 -15.40
CA ASP A 397 -8.78 -19.07 -15.45
C ASP A 397 -8.02 -20.32 -15.02
N SER A 398 -8.35 -20.85 -13.86
CA SER A 398 -7.64 -21.97 -13.24
C SER A 398 -8.56 -23.20 -13.12
N TYR A 399 -8.13 -24.30 -13.70
CA TYR A 399 -8.70 -25.62 -13.46
C TYR A 399 -7.86 -26.29 -12.36
N VAL A 400 -8.44 -26.40 -11.18
CA VAL A 400 -7.79 -27.00 -10.00
C VAL A 400 -8.26 -28.42 -9.86
N TYR A 401 -7.34 -29.38 -10.01
CA TYR A 401 -7.60 -30.81 -9.87
C TYR A 401 -7.35 -31.23 -8.43
N TYR A 402 -8.27 -32.01 -7.87
CA TYR A 402 -8.20 -32.42 -6.48
C TYR A 402 -8.61 -33.91 -6.31
N ASN A 403 -8.11 -34.55 -5.26
CA ASN A 403 -8.47 -35.86 -4.85
C ASN A 403 -9.63 -35.82 -3.84
N SER A 404 -10.78 -36.32 -4.22
CA SER A 404 -12.01 -36.29 -3.40
C SER A 404 -11.91 -37.06 -2.08
N ASN A 405 -10.96 -38.00 -1.95
CA ASN A 405 -10.76 -38.76 -0.71
C ASN A 405 -10.19 -37.92 0.45
N PHE A 406 -9.59 -36.76 0.17
CA PHE A 406 -8.94 -35.91 1.17
C PHE A 406 -9.72 -34.63 1.49
N ILE A 407 -10.89 -34.42 0.89
CA ILE A 407 -11.71 -33.24 1.12
C ILE A 407 -13.13 -33.59 1.54
N GLY A 408 -13.68 -32.80 2.46
CA GLY A 408 -15.09 -32.92 2.87
C GLY A 408 -16.05 -32.10 2.02
N ASP A 409 -15.61 -30.92 1.49
CA ASP A 409 -16.43 -30.04 0.66
C ASP A 409 -15.55 -29.27 -0.35
N THR A 410 -15.93 -29.39 -1.61
CA THR A 410 -15.27 -28.71 -2.74
C THR A 410 -15.41 -27.18 -2.69
N ASN A 411 -16.52 -26.67 -2.15
CA ASN A 411 -16.74 -25.22 -2.06
C ASN A 411 -15.79 -24.58 -1.04
N ASN A 412 -15.51 -25.27 0.06
CA ASN A 412 -14.53 -24.82 1.04
C ASN A 412 -13.13 -24.77 0.44
N LEU A 413 -12.73 -25.81 -0.29
CA LEU A 413 -11.44 -25.82 -0.99
C LEU A 413 -11.32 -24.67 -2.00
N LYS A 414 -12.39 -24.40 -2.76
CA LYS A 414 -12.44 -23.24 -3.68
C LYS A 414 -12.31 -21.92 -2.93
N SER A 415 -13.00 -21.76 -1.82
CA SER A 415 -12.93 -20.57 -0.98
C SER A 415 -11.53 -20.35 -0.41
N ASP A 416 -10.85 -21.42 0.00
CA ASP A 416 -9.49 -21.38 0.52
C ASP A 416 -8.48 -20.95 -0.56
N VAL A 417 -8.63 -21.46 -1.80
CA VAL A 417 -7.83 -21.02 -2.96
C VAL A 417 -8.03 -19.53 -3.22
N ILE A 418 -9.27 -19.06 -3.28
CA ILE A 418 -9.59 -17.64 -3.49
C ILE A 418 -9.02 -16.79 -2.37
N SER A 419 -9.14 -17.20 -1.10
CA SER A 419 -8.62 -16.47 0.06
C SER A 419 -7.10 -16.39 0.05
N SER A 420 -6.40 -17.48 -0.30
CA SER A 420 -4.95 -17.51 -0.44
C SER A 420 -4.47 -16.53 -1.51
N LEU A 421 -5.11 -16.54 -2.68
CA LEU A 421 -4.76 -15.64 -3.78
C LEU A 421 -5.13 -14.17 -3.49
N THR A 422 -6.24 -13.93 -2.79
CA THR A 422 -6.64 -12.57 -2.36
C THR A 422 -5.63 -12.01 -1.36
N SER A 423 -5.17 -12.83 -0.42
CA SER A 423 -4.11 -12.44 0.53
C SER A 423 -2.79 -12.14 -0.18
N PHE A 424 -2.44 -12.91 -1.20
CA PHE A 424 -1.27 -12.65 -2.03
C PHE A 424 -1.44 -11.37 -2.86
N ALA A 425 -2.61 -11.13 -3.46
CA ALA A 425 -2.92 -9.94 -4.24
C ALA A 425 -2.83 -8.66 -3.38
N SER A 426 -3.34 -8.71 -2.15
CA SER A 426 -3.28 -7.57 -1.21
C SER A 426 -1.88 -7.32 -0.63
N GLY A 427 -0.93 -8.21 -0.88
CA GLY A 427 0.47 -8.05 -0.45
C GLY A 427 1.22 -6.97 -1.22
N THR A 428 2.24 -6.40 -0.60
CA THR A 428 3.06 -5.29 -1.15
C THR A 428 3.94 -5.68 -2.34
N GLU A 429 4.01 -6.96 -2.69
CA GLU A 429 4.89 -7.44 -3.75
C GLU A 429 4.28 -7.34 -5.16
N LEU A 430 2.96 -7.49 -5.27
CA LEU A 430 2.27 -7.65 -6.53
C LEU A 430 1.53 -6.39 -6.96
N ASN A 431 0.57 -5.91 -6.16
CA ASN A 431 -0.26 -4.76 -6.50
C ASN A 431 0.50 -3.45 -6.28
N LYS A 432 1.24 -3.00 -7.31
CA LYS A 432 2.02 -1.76 -7.29
C LYS A 432 2.43 -1.31 -8.70
N PHE A 433 2.92 -0.09 -8.80
CA PHE A 433 3.66 0.34 -9.98
C PHE A 433 4.96 -0.46 -10.13
N GLY A 434 5.31 -0.85 -11.35
CA GLY A 434 6.45 -1.74 -11.59
C GLY A 434 6.29 -3.13 -10.99
N GLY A 435 5.07 -3.51 -10.61
CA GLY A 435 4.74 -4.85 -10.12
C GLY A 435 4.98 -5.90 -11.18
N ARG A 436 5.32 -7.10 -10.74
CA ARG A 436 5.53 -8.24 -11.64
C ARG A 436 4.68 -9.42 -11.18
N PHE A 437 3.75 -9.81 -12.01
CA PHE A 437 3.02 -11.05 -11.83
C PHE A 437 3.90 -12.22 -12.25
N LYS A 438 4.25 -13.07 -11.30
CA LYS A 438 5.07 -14.27 -11.52
C LYS A 438 4.16 -15.49 -11.55
N TYR A 439 4.00 -16.07 -12.73
CA TYR A 439 3.13 -17.21 -12.96
C TYR A 439 3.42 -18.41 -12.06
N SER A 440 4.68 -18.80 -11.98
CA SER A 440 5.10 -19.95 -11.17
C SER A 440 4.80 -19.78 -9.68
N LYS A 441 4.85 -18.55 -9.16
CA LYS A 441 4.50 -18.27 -7.76
C LYS A 441 3.00 -18.47 -7.50
N VAL A 442 2.15 -18.03 -8.43
CA VAL A 442 0.70 -18.19 -8.33
C VAL A 442 0.31 -19.67 -8.39
N LEU A 443 0.87 -20.45 -9.32
CA LEU A 443 0.67 -21.90 -9.38
C LEU A 443 1.06 -22.58 -8.06
N SER A 444 2.24 -22.26 -7.54
CA SER A 444 2.71 -22.82 -6.26
C SER A 444 1.84 -22.41 -5.06
N LEU A 445 1.22 -21.24 -5.09
CA LEU A 445 0.29 -20.81 -4.05
C LEU A 445 -1.01 -21.64 -4.11
N ILE A 446 -1.53 -21.90 -5.31
CA ILE A 446 -2.72 -22.76 -5.50
C ILE A 446 -2.43 -24.17 -4.99
N ASP A 447 -1.30 -24.76 -5.41
CA ASP A 447 -0.94 -26.15 -5.05
C ASP A 447 -0.71 -26.34 -3.53
N ARG A 448 -0.26 -25.28 -2.84
CA ARG A 448 0.02 -25.33 -1.39
C ARG A 448 -1.20 -25.08 -0.50
N VAL A 449 -2.36 -24.77 -1.04
CA VAL A 449 -3.56 -24.51 -0.22
C VAL A 449 -3.98 -25.77 0.53
N SER A 450 -3.88 -26.92 -0.12
CA SER A 450 -4.26 -28.21 0.48
C SER A 450 -3.48 -29.35 -0.18
N ASP A 451 -3.11 -30.35 0.61
CA ASP A 451 -2.51 -31.61 0.11
C ASP A 451 -3.49 -32.42 -0.76
N SER A 452 -4.76 -32.08 -0.78
CA SER A 452 -5.76 -32.66 -1.68
C SER A 452 -5.63 -32.21 -3.12
N ILE A 453 -4.96 -31.06 -3.39
CA ILE A 453 -4.76 -30.55 -4.75
C ILE A 453 -3.65 -31.35 -5.41
N THR A 454 -3.95 -32.00 -6.51
CA THR A 454 -3.02 -32.83 -7.27
C THR A 454 -2.29 -32.04 -8.36
N SER A 455 -2.97 -31.09 -8.99
CA SER A 455 -2.40 -30.19 -10.00
C SER A 455 -3.32 -29.02 -10.29
N ASN A 456 -2.79 -28.01 -10.97
CA ASN A 456 -3.60 -26.94 -11.55
C ASN A 456 -3.17 -26.63 -13.00
N ILE A 457 -4.15 -26.27 -13.83
CA ILE A 457 -3.94 -25.77 -15.19
C ILE A 457 -4.53 -24.37 -15.23
N THR A 458 -3.65 -23.39 -15.32
CA THR A 458 -4.03 -21.97 -15.21
C THR A 458 -3.63 -21.22 -16.47
N THR A 459 -4.55 -20.44 -17.01
CA THR A 459 -4.31 -19.51 -18.11
C THR A 459 -4.44 -18.07 -17.61
N ILE A 460 -3.68 -17.16 -18.21
CA ILE A 460 -3.64 -15.75 -17.82
C ILE A 460 -4.29 -14.91 -18.90
N ARG A 461 -5.02 -13.91 -18.45
CA ARG A 461 -5.53 -12.81 -19.26
C ARG A 461 -5.13 -11.50 -18.65
N ILE A 462 -4.84 -10.52 -19.48
CA ILE A 462 -4.62 -9.15 -19.08
C ILE A 462 -5.79 -8.28 -19.56
N ARG A 463 -6.22 -7.34 -18.73
CA ARG A 463 -7.34 -6.47 -19.02
C ARG A 463 -6.97 -5.00 -18.79
N ARG A 464 -7.44 -4.15 -19.70
CA ARG A 464 -7.43 -2.70 -19.56
C ARG A 464 -8.85 -2.16 -19.67
N ASN A 465 -9.13 -1.13 -18.91
CA ASN A 465 -10.40 -0.42 -18.95
C ASN A 465 -10.22 0.87 -19.76
N LEU A 466 -10.96 0.98 -20.85
CA LEU A 466 -11.10 2.19 -21.64
C LEU A 466 -12.27 3.00 -21.08
N ILE A 467 -12.03 4.21 -20.59
CA ILE A 467 -13.10 5.14 -20.21
C ILE A 467 -13.52 5.90 -21.47
N ALA A 468 -14.70 5.56 -21.98
CA ALA A 468 -15.21 6.14 -23.22
C ALA A 468 -15.73 7.57 -23.00
N GLN A 469 -15.38 8.48 -23.90
CA GLN A 469 -16.01 9.79 -23.98
C GLN A 469 -17.33 9.66 -24.73
N ILE A 470 -18.42 9.72 -24.00
CA ILE A 470 -19.75 9.47 -24.55
C ILE A 470 -20.21 10.64 -25.45
N ASN A 471 -20.77 10.30 -26.62
CA ASN A 471 -21.27 11.22 -27.63
C ASN A 471 -20.19 12.15 -28.23
N VAL A 472 -18.94 11.74 -28.21
CA VAL A 472 -17.80 12.44 -28.78
C VAL A 472 -17.07 11.55 -29.78
N PHE A 473 -16.71 12.09 -30.95
CA PHE A 473 -15.81 11.38 -31.87
C PHE A 473 -14.38 11.44 -31.32
N ALA A 474 -13.85 10.30 -30.90
CA ALA A 474 -12.51 10.19 -30.34
C ALA A 474 -11.77 8.98 -30.90
N GLN A 475 -10.47 9.11 -31.03
CA GLN A 475 -9.54 8.00 -31.25
C GLN A 475 -9.00 7.54 -29.92
N TYR A 476 -8.84 6.23 -29.74
CA TYR A 476 -8.36 5.66 -28.48
C TYR A 476 -7.13 4.79 -28.72
N GLU A 477 -6.13 5.00 -27.86
CA GLU A 477 -4.91 4.21 -27.81
C GLU A 477 -4.83 3.53 -26.43
N ILE A 478 -4.70 2.23 -26.43
CA ILE A 478 -4.68 1.42 -25.21
C ILE A 478 -3.40 0.57 -25.20
N CYS A 479 -2.44 0.95 -24.36
CA CYS A 479 -1.17 0.24 -24.19
C CYS A 479 -1.26 -0.71 -23.01
N PHE A 480 -0.91 -1.96 -23.21
CA PHE A 480 -0.79 -2.99 -22.18
C PHE A 480 0.65 -3.21 -21.72
N ASP A 481 1.63 -2.67 -22.46
CA ASP A 481 3.07 -2.81 -22.21
C ASP A 481 3.56 -4.26 -22.08
N ASN A 482 2.78 -5.22 -22.56
CA ASN A 482 3.08 -6.63 -22.60
C ASN A 482 2.78 -7.18 -23.99
N THR A 483 3.73 -7.90 -24.57
CA THR A 483 3.56 -8.54 -25.88
C THR A 483 2.36 -9.48 -25.85
N PHE A 484 1.50 -9.37 -26.85
CA PHE A 484 0.34 -10.23 -26.99
C PHE A 484 0.68 -11.57 -27.63
N HIS A 485 -0.02 -12.62 -27.21
CA HIS A 485 0.04 -13.90 -27.88
C HIS A 485 -0.54 -13.76 -29.30
N ARG A 486 0.20 -14.25 -30.30
CA ARG A 486 -0.24 -14.31 -31.70
C ARG A 486 -0.90 -15.63 -31.99
N ASN A 487 -2.01 -15.59 -32.68
CA ASN A 487 -2.68 -16.78 -33.13
C ASN A 487 -3.20 -16.55 -34.57
N ASP A 488 -2.63 -17.28 -35.53
CA ASP A 488 -2.96 -17.15 -36.95
C ASP A 488 -4.37 -17.67 -37.29
N SER A 489 -4.97 -18.45 -36.41
CA SER A 489 -6.26 -19.13 -36.64
C SER A 489 -7.36 -18.71 -35.68
N SER A 490 -7.10 -17.86 -34.72
CA SER A 490 -8.09 -17.38 -33.75
C SER A 490 -7.83 -15.95 -33.31
N TYR A 491 -8.78 -15.39 -32.60
CA TYR A 491 -8.76 -14.02 -32.09
C TYR A 491 -8.23 -13.99 -30.66
N ASN A 492 -7.37 -13.01 -30.36
CA ASN A 492 -6.81 -12.84 -29.03
C ASN A 492 -7.53 -11.75 -28.23
N ILE A 493 -7.77 -10.58 -28.86
CA ILE A 493 -8.33 -9.41 -28.19
C ILE A 493 -9.85 -9.49 -28.16
N LYS A 494 -10.46 -9.17 -27.02
CA LYS A 494 -11.90 -9.17 -26.81
C LYS A 494 -12.32 -7.93 -26.06
N SER A 495 -13.41 -7.30 -26.50
CA SER A 495 -14.04 -6.18 -25.79
C SER A 495 -15.34 -6.60 -25.10
N THR A 496 -15.73 -5.87 -24.06
CA THR A 496 -17.14 -5.83 -23.62
C THR A 496 -17.98 -5.06 -24.60
N GLY A 497 -19.29 -5.23 -24.55
CA GLY A 497 -20.23 -4.59 -25.46
C GLY A 497 -20.38 -3.08 -25.22
N PHE A 498 -20.55 -2.34 -26.29
CA PHE A 498 -20.83 -0.90 -26.30
C PHE A 498 -21.71 -0.52 -27.49
N ASN A 499 -22.25 0.69 -27.49
CA ASN A 499 -23.07 1.19 -28.57
C ASN A 499 -22.36 2.37 -29.25
N ILE A 500 -22.50 2.47 -30.58
CA ILE A 500 -21.89 3.54 -31.38
C ILE A 500 -22.93 4.29 -32.20
N SER A 501 -22.64 5.51 -32.53
CA SER A 501 -23.50 6.33 -33.38
C SER A 501 -23.67 5.71 -34.76
N GLY A 502 -24.90 5.66 -35.26
CA GLY A 502 -25.22 5.14 -36.58
C GLY A 502 -25.39 3.62 -36.71
N VAL A 503 -25.18 2.87 -35.62
CA VAL A 503 -25.40 1.41 -35.58
C VAL A 503 -26.41 1.09 -34.48
N SER A 504 -27.44 0.34 -34.85
CA SER A 504 -28.45 -0.11 -33.91
C SER A 504 -28.00 -1.40 -33.21
N GLY A 505 -28.07 -1.43 -31.86
CA GLY A 505 -27.70 -2.57 -31.05
C GLY A 505 -26.24 -2.58 -30.58
N THR A 506 -25.95 -3.49 -29.69
CA THR A 506 -24.64 -3.62 -29.05
C THR A 506 -23.60 -4.18 -30.00
N VAL A 507 -22.43 -3.55 -30.03
CA VAL A 507 -21.29 -3.95 -30.83
C VAL A 507 -20.13 -4.39 -29.95
N TYR A 508 -19.25 -5.20 -30.52
CA TYR A 508 -18.03 -5.72 -29.94
C TYR A 508 -16.90 -5.59 -30.94
N PHE A 509 -15.66 -5.54 -30.50
CA PHE A 509 -14.53 -5.65 -31.39
C PHE A 509 -13.58 -6.77 -30.99
N SER A 510 -12.87 -7.28 -31.97
CA SER A 510 -11.82 -8.27 -31.81
C SER A 510 -10.73 -8.06 -32.84
N ASP A 511 -9.62 -8.75 -32.71
CA ASP A 511 -8.47 -8.63 -33.60
C ASP A 511 -8.48 -9.70 -34.69
N GLN A 512 -7.83 -9.39 -35.79
CA GLN A 512 -7.44 -10.33 -36.82
C GLN A 512 -5.98 -10.13 -37.16
N TYR A 513 -5.18 -11.17 -36.99
CA TYR A 513 -3.77 -11.17 -37.38
C TYR A 513 -3.60 -10.94 -38.88
N VAL A 514 -2.66 -10.08 -39.26
CA VAL A 514 -2.38 -9.78 -40.67
C VAL A 514 -0.99 -10.28 -41.05
N SER A 515 0.06 -9.76 -40.47
CA SER A 515 1.44 -10.18 -40.75
C SER A 515 2.44 -9.61 -39.75
N GLY A 516 3.54 -10.29 -39.50
CA GLY A 516 4.61 -9.82 -38.63
C GLY A 516 4.13 -9.59 -37.20
N ASP A 517 4.15 -8.35 -36.73
CA ASP A 517 3.68 -7.96 -35.39
C ASP A 517 2.38 -7.16 -35.43
N THR A 518 1.69 -7.13 -36.59
CA THR A 518 0.53 -6.28 -36.82
C THR A 518 -0.74 -7.06 -37.07
N GLY A 519 -1.85 -6.53 -36.59
CA GLY A 519 -3.21 -6.99 -36.84
C GLY A 519 -4.17 -5.83 -37.06
N THR A 520 -5.36 -6.12 -37.55
CA THR A 520 -6.47 -5.20 -37.64
C THR A 520 -7.55 -5.51 -36.64
N LEU A 521 -8.28 -4.50 -36.20
CA LEU A 521 -9.50 -4.69 -35.41
C LEU A 521 -10.71 -4.75 -36.36
N PHE A 522 -11.63 -5.63 -36.04
CA PHE A 522 -12.93 -5.68 -36.71
C PHE A 522 -14.06 -5.51 -35.69
N LEU A 523 -15.15 -4.87 -36.16
CA LEU A 523 -16.35 -4.60 -35.39
C LEU A 523 -17.44 -5.61 -35.76
N PHE A 524 -18.11 -6.18 -34.75
CA PHE A 524 -19.14 -7.15 -34.98
C PHE A 524 -20.30 -7.05 -33.98
N GLN A 525 -21.42 -7.66 -34.35
CA GLN A 525 -22.57 -7.88 -33.47
C GLN A 525 -22.80 -9.39 -33.27
N ILE A 526 -23.41 -9.73 -32.18
CA ILE A 526 -23.87 -11.08 -31.87
C ILE A 526 -25.39 -11.05 -31.98
N ASP A 527 -25.93 -11.79 -32.97
CA ASP A 527 -27.37 -11.90 -33.18
C ASP A 527 -28.01 -12.81 -32.13
N SER A 528 -29.33 -12.83 -32.05
CA SER A 528 -30.10 -13.62 -31.04
C SER A 528 -29.91 -15.13 -31.18
N ASP A 529 -29.48 -15.62 -32.34
CA ASP A 529 -29.10 -16.99 -32.61
C ASP A 529 -27.64 -17.33 -32.32
N SER A 530 -26.92 -16.38 -31.67
CA SER A 530 -25.48 -16.44 -31.39
C SER A 530 -24.59 -16.42 -32.63
N SER A 531 -25.11 -16.06 -33.78
CA SER A 531 -24.28 -15.83 -34.98
C SER A 531 -23.54 -14.51 -34.91
N VAL A 532 -22.34 -14.48 -35.48
CA VAL A 532 -21.50 -13.28 -35.52
C VAL A 532 -21.70 -12.55 -36.85
N LYS A 533 -22.13 -11.31 -36.77
CA LYS A 533 -22.29 -10.43 -37.91
C LYS A 533 -21.18 -9.36 -37.94
N ILE A 534 -20.25 -9.45 -38.85
CA ILE A 534 -19.19 -8.45 -39.04
C ILE A 534 -19.79 -7.17 -39.65
N LEU A 535 -19.60 -6.03 -38.98
CA LEU A 535 -20.04 -4.71 -39.42
C LEU A 535 -18.93 -3.94 -40.13
N SER A 536 -17.71 -4.07 -39.66
CA SER A 536 -16.54 -3.43 -40.27
C SER A 536 -15.32 -4.32 -40.07
N THR A 537 -14.51 -4.47 -41.10
CA THR A 537 -13.23 -5.21 -41.05
C THR A 537 -12.03 -4.30 -40.74
N SER A 538 -12.25 -2.97 -40.67
CA SER A 538 -11.25 -1.97 -40.33
C SER A 538 -11.85 -1.04 -39.26
N PHE A 539 -11.61 -1.33 -38.01
CA PHE A 539 -12.06 -0.54 -36.86
C PHE A 539 -10.88 0.01 -36.06
N GLY A 540 -9.68 -0.40 -36.44
CA GLY A 540 -8.43 -0.02 -35.78
C GLY A 540 -7.30 -0.95 -36.11
N SER A 541 -6.21 -0.84 -35.35
CA SER A 541 -5.00 -1.64 -35.53
C SER A 541 -4.50 -2.20 -34.20
N VAL A 542 -3.70 -3.26 -34.28
CA VAL A 542 -3.04 -3.91 -33.15
C VAL A 542 -1.57 -4.06 -33.45
N ASP A 543 -0.72 -3.70 -32.49
CA ASP A 543 0.70 -4.04 -32.47
C ASP A 543 0.92 -5.11 -31.36
N TYR A 544 1.12 -6.37 -31.79
CA TYR A 544 1.28 -7.48 -30.86
C TYR A 544 2.58 -7.43 -30.08
N ALA A 545 3.66 -6.89 -30.67
CA ALA A 545 4.97 -6.81 -30.03
C ALA A 545 4.99 -5.77 -28.92
N LYS A 546 4.36 -4.62 -29.15
CA LYS A 546 4.22 -3.58 -28.13
C LYS A 546 3.09 -3.85 -27.13
N GLY A 547 2.11 -4.68 -27.50
CA GLY A 547 0.88 -4.85 -26.74
C GLY A 547 0.00 -3.60 -26.78
N GLU A 548 -0.21 -3.07 -27.96
CA GLU A 548 -0.92 -1.81 -28.21
C GLU A 548 -2.15 -2.03 -29.08
N VAL A 549 -3.25 -1.41 -28.71
CA VAL A 549 -4.53 -1.44 -29.41
C VAL A 549 -4.93 -0.01 -29.72
N ILE A 550 -5.12 0.29 -31.00
CA ILE A 550 -5.55 1.61 -31.46
C ILE A 550 -6.93 1.45 -32.12
N LEU A 551 -7.93 2.13 -31.56
CA LEU A 551 -9.25 2.27 -32.18
C LEU A 551 -9.25 3.50 -33.09
N ASP A 552 -9.80 3.37 -34.30
CA ASP A 552 -10.05 4.51 -35.17
C ASP A 552 -11.10 5.44 -34.55
N THR A 553 -11.23 6.64 -35.14
CA THR A 553 -12.18 7.65 -34.64
C THR A 553 -13.60 7.08 -34.58
N VAL A 554 -14.14 6.95 -33.41
CA VAL A 554 -15.47 6.38 -33.13
C VAL A 554 -16.25 7.27 -32.15
N ASN A 555 -17.57 7.35 -32.35
CA ASN A 555 -18.47 7.99 -31.40
C ASN A 555 -19.22 6.92 -30.61
N ILE A 556 -18.80 6.69 -29.36
CA ILE A 556 -19.44 5.76 -28.42
C ILE A 556 -20.59 6.49 -27.74
N THR A 557 -21.80 5.93 -27.82
CA THR A 557 -23.02 6.53 -27.26
C THR A 557 -23.37 5.99 -25.88
N SER A 558 -23.03 4.74 -25.60
CA SER A 558 -23.17 4.12 -24.28
C SER A 558 -22.33 2.86 -24.18
N THR A 559 -22.08 2.38 -22.96
CA THR A 559 -21.38 1.13 -22.67
C THR A 559 -22.27 0.19 -21.88
N LEU A 560 -22.03 -1.12 -21.95
CA LEU A 560 -22.77 -2.10 -21.11
C LEU A 560 -22.29 -2.09 -19.67
N GLN A 561 -21.01 -1.73 -19.46
CA GLN A 561 -20.44 -1.59 -18.11
C GLN A 561 -20.79 -0.21 -17.53
N SER A 562 -20.79 -0.11 -16.19
CA SER A 562 -20.93 1.17 -15.48
C SER A 562 -19.76 2.12 -15.80
N ASP A 563 -19.93 3.38 -15.46
CA ASP A 563 -18.89 4.41 -15.52
C ASP A 563 -18.27 4.64 -16.93
N ASN A 564 -19.03 4.36 -17.98
CA ASN A 564 -18.63 4.48 -19.37
C ASN A 564 -17.38 3.65 -19.73
N ILE A 565 -17.23 2.49 -19.10
CA ILE A 565 -16.10 1.59 -19.28
C ILE A 565 -16.37 0.61 -20.41
N VAL A 566 -15.37 0.46 -21.30
CA VAL A 566 -15.22 -0.68 -22.22
C VAL A 566 -14.01 -1.48 -21.74
N GLU A 567 -14.22 -2.69 -21.28
CA GLU A 567 -13.13 -3.58 -20.88
C GLU A 567 -12.54 -4.27 -22.10
N ILE A 568 -11.22 -4.30 -22.18
CA ILE A 568 -10.48 -4.91 -23.28
C ILE A 568 -9.55 -5.95 -22.67
N GLN A 569 -9.75 -7.20 -23.05
CA GLN A 569 -8.97 -8.36 -22.60
C GLN A 569 -8.07 -8.86 -23.72
N ALA A 570 -6.87 -9.31 -23.34
CA ALA A 570 -5.92 -9.97 -24.23
C ALA A 570 -5.16 -11.07 -23.49
N ILE A 571 -4.68 -12.06 -24.23
CA ILE A 571 -3.79 -13.09 -23.72
C ILE A 571 -2.36 -12.64 -23.99
N PRO A 572 -1.51 -12.49 -22.97
CA PRO A 572 -0.11 -12.12 -23.16
C PRO A 572 0.69 -13.30 -23.73
N GLN A 573 1.78 -13.00 -24.42
CA GLN A 573 2.70 -14.02 -24.94
C GLN A 573 3.46 -14.72 -23.83
N SER A 574 3.84 -13.96 -22.79
CA SER A 574 4.48 -14.48 -21.59
C SER A 574 3.46 -14.66 -20.48
N ASN A 575 3.55 -15.77 -19.76
CA ASN A 575 2.74 -15.96 -18.55
C ASN A 575 3.19 -15.06 -17.37
N ASP A 576 4.38 -14.47 -17.42
CA ASP A 576 4.80 -13.41 -16.51
C ASP A 576 4.36 -12.06 -17.08
N VAL A 577 3.66 -11.25 -16.29
CA VAL A 577 3.15 -9.93 -16.67
C VAL A 577 3.87 -8.85 -15.87
N LEU A 578 4.32 -7.81 -16.57
CA LEU A 578 5.03 -6.67 -15.98
C LEU A 578 4.23 -5.39 -16.20
N ALA A 579 4.00 -4.63 -15.14
CA ALA A 579 3.53 -3.25 -15.26
C ALA A 579 4.73 -2.30 -15.34
N ARG A 580 4.71 -1.38 -16.29
CA ARG A 580 5.77 -0.38 -16.46
C ARG A 580 5.24 1.00 -16.10
N LYS A 581 6.12 1.84 -15.53
CA LYS A 581 5.91 3.28 -15.29
C LYS A 581 4.52 3.66 -14.74
N GLU A 582 3.64 4.14 -15.60
CA GLU A 582 2.32 4.68 -15.25
C GLU A 582 1.24 3.62 -15.03
N LEU A 583 1.53 2.34 -15.33
CA LEU A 583 0.59 1.25 -15.15
C LEU A 583 0.68 0.69 -13.74
N TYR A 584 -0.44 0.71 -13.03
CA TYR A 584 -0.59 0.01 -11.76
C TYR A 584 -1.03 -1.42 -12.01
N LEU A 585 -0.20 -2.40 -11.63
CA LEU A 585 -0.56 -3.81 -11.73
C LEU A 585 -1.56 -4.16 -10.63
N GLN A 586 -2.66 -4.79 -11.01
CA GLN A 586 -3.63 -5.32 -10.08
C GLN A 586 -4.01 -6.75 -10.45
N PHE A 587 -3.78 -7.68 -9.54
CA PHE A 587 -4.29 -9.04 -9.68
C PHE A 587 -5.78 -9.06 -9.27
N ASP A 588 -6.65 -9.26 -10.25
CA ASP A 588 -8.10 -9.24 -10.05
C ASP A 588 -8.62 -10.65 -9.81
N VAL A 589 -8.58 -11.06 -8.55
CA VAL A 589 -9.06 -12.37 -8.12
C VAL A 589 -10.58 -12.47 -8.25
N SER A 590 -11.29 -11.35 -8.12
CA SER A 590 -12.76 -11.32 -8.17
C SER A 590 -13.31 -11.62 -9.58
N ASN A 591 -12.60 -11.19 -10.62
CA ASN A 591 -12.92 -11.47 -12.02
C ASN A 591 -12.17 -12.68 -12.58
N SER A 592 -11.46 -13.41 -11.73
CA SER A 592 -10.79 -14.67 -12.07
C SER A 592 -11.72 -15.86 -11.87
N ASN A 593 -11.57 -16.89 -12.71
CA ASN A 593 -12.42 -18.07 -12.66
C ASN A 593 -11.65 -19.28 -12.09
N PHE A 594 -12.27 -19.97 -11.16
CA PHE A 594 -11.73 -21.18 -10.54
C PHE A 594 -12.70 -22.35 -10.74
N TYR A 595 -12.25 -23.36 -11.49
CA TYR A 595 -13.02 -24.55 -11.81
C TYR A 595 -12.41 -25.72 -11.05
N MET A 596 -13.13 -26.20 -10.03
CA MET A 596 -12.73 -27.36 -9.25
C MET A 596 -13.10 -28.64 -10.03
N ARG A 597 -12.12 -29.49 -10.26
CA ARG A 597 -12.31 -30.77 -10.97
C ARG A 597 -11.73 -31.92 -10.16
N GLU A 598 -12.53 -32.96 -10.01
CA GLU A 598 -12.04 -34.19 -9.42
C GLU A 598 -10.98 -34.81 -10.34
N ASP A 599 -9.84 -35.18 -9.76
CA ASP A 599 -8.80 -35.89 -10.51
C ASP A 599 -9.16 -37.37 -10.60
N PRO A 600 -9.50 -37.88 -11.81
CA PRO A 600 -9.86 -39.26 -11.99
C PRO A 600 -8.68 -40.22 -11.83
N ILE A 601 -7.45 -39.70 -11.82
CA ILE A 601 -6.24 -40.48 -11.65
C ILE A 601 -5.77 -40.31 -10.21
N SER A 602 -6.31 -41.12 -9.29
CA SER A 602 -5.73 -41.20 -7.96
C SER A 602 -4.34 -41.85 -8.07
N SER A 603 -3.31 -41.09 -7.78
CA SER A 603 -1.96 -41.62 -7.62
C SER A 603 -1.93 -42.57 -6.42
N GLY A 604 -1.83 -43.85 -6.65
CA GLY A 604 -1.68 -44.83 -5.58
C GLY A 604 -2.73 -45.91 -5.55
N ALA A 605 -3.01 -46.46 -4.39
CA ALA A 605 -3.75 -47.70 -4.19
C ALA A 605 -5.23 -47.68 -4.61
N ASN A 606 -5.78 -46.53 -4.99
CA ASN A 606 -7.19 -46.40 -5.33
C ASN A 606 -7.39 -46.17 -6.82
N THR A 607 -7.41 -47.25 -7.54
CA THR A 607 -7.58 -47.31 -8.98
C THR A 607 -9.04 -47.54 -9.39
N SER A 608 -9.98 -46.83 -8.81
CA SER A 608 -11.35 -46.91 -9.31
C SER A 608 -11.46 -46.19 -10.65
N GLY A 609 -11.27 -46.88 -11.73
CA GLY A 609 -11.79 -46.49 -13.02
C GLY A 609 -10.82 -46.31 -14.16
N THR A 610 -9.57 -45.89 -14.00
CA THR A 610 -8.68 -45.74 -15.14
C THR A 610 -7.54 -46.75 -15.08
N ARG A 611 -7.57 -47.74 -15.94
CA ARG A 611 -6.44 -48.62 -16.12
C ARG A 611 -5.45 -48.00 -17.08
N TYR A 612 -4.27 -47.69 -16.59
CA TYR A 612 -3.11 -47.42 -17.43
C TYR A 612 -2.68 -48.75 -18.05
N ASN A 613 -2.72 -48.86 -19.38
CA ASN A 613 -2.22 -50.03 -20.10
C ASN A 613 -0.80 -49.72 -20.63
N PRO A 614 0.27 -50.16 -19.95
CA PRO A 614 1.65 -49.83 -20.34
C PRO A 614 2.06 -50.49 -21.66
N GLN A 615 1.30 -51.45 -22.19
CA GLN A 615 1.64 -52.14 -23.42
C GLN A 615 1.29 -51.38 -24.69
N SER A 616 0.39 -50.41 -24.60
CA SER A 616 -0.08 -49.66 -25.76
C SER A 616 0.90 -48.65 -26.35
N SER A 617 1.99 -48.37 -25.66
CA SER A 617 2.92 -47.26 -26.02
C SER A 617 4.23 -47.72 -26.63
N TYR A 618 4.44 -49.03 -26.82
CA TYR A 618 5.73 -49.58 -27.25
C TYR A 618 5.59 -50.54 -28.40
N THR A 619 6.34 -50.32 -29.44
CA THR A 619 6.53 -51.26 -30.54
C THR A 619 7.91 -51.93 -30.37
N ASN A 620 7.97 -53.26 -30.26
CA ASN A 620 9.20 -54.03 -30.08
C ASN A 620 10.06 -53.59 -28.86
N GLY A 621 9.40 -53.16 -27.77
CA GLY A 621 10.09 -52.74 -26.56
C GLY A 621 10.83 -51.40 -26.63
N ALA A 622 10.72 -50.65 -27.73
CA ALA A 622 11.37 -49.38 -27.92
C ALA A 622 10.37 -48.22 -27.88
N LYS A 623 10.61 -47.23 -27.04
CA LYS A 623 9.85 -46.00 -27.03
C LYS A 623 10.31 -45.11 -28.19
N VAL A 624 9.43 -44.82 -29.12
CA VAL A 624 9.69 -43.84 -30.18
C VAL A 624 9.50 -42.45 -29.61
N ARG A 625 10.56 -41.68 -29.54
CA ARG A 625 10.54 -40.28 -29.01
C ARG A 625 9.69 -39.42 -29.96
N GLY A 626 8.62 -38.83 -29.43
CA GLY A 626 7.76 -37.92 -30.18
C GLY A 626 6.55 -38.54 -30.89
N ALA A 627 6.33 -39.87 -30.81
CA ALA A 627 5.12 -40.49 -31.33
C ALA A 627 4.38 -41.25 -30.21
N ILE A 628 3.14 -40.88 -29.99
CA ILE A 628 2.20 -41.69 -29.19
C ILE A 628 1.66 -42.75 -30.13
N VAL A 629 2.19 -43.95 -30.07
CA VAL A 629 1.62 -45.09 -30.80
C VAL A 629 0.52 -45.70 -29.93
N THR A 630 -0.71 -45.35 -30.19
CA THR A 630 -1.87 -46.07 -29.64
C THR A 630 -2.06 -47.36 -30.43
N SER A 631 -1.60 -48.47 -29.90
CA SER A 631 -2.10 -49.77 -30.42
C SER A 631 -3.43 -50.02 -29.75
N THR A 632 -4.51 -49.99 -30.50
CA THR A 632 -5.76 -50.60 -30.12
C THR A 632 -5.59 -52.12 -30.21
N SER A 633 -5.11 -52.75 -29.17
CA SER A 633 -5.33 -54.19 -29.04
C SER A 633 -6.74 -54.37 -28.47
N SER A 634 -7.67 -54.69 -29.32
CA SER A 634 -8.89 -55.36 -28.92
C SER A 634 -8.51 -56.64 -28.19
N ALA A 635 -8.80 -56.71 -26.90
CA ALA A 635 -8.86 -57.98 -26.18
C ALA A 635 -10.18 -58.66 -26.44
#